data_15fe0882680c59613e664a94247e0086
#
_entry.id   15fe0882680c59613e664a94247e0086
#
_cell.length_a   1.000
_cell.length_b   1.000
_cell.length_c   1.000
_cell.angle_alpha   90.00
_cell.angle_beta   90.00
_cell.angle_gamma   90.00
#
_symmetry.space_group_name_H-M   'P 1'
#
loop_
_entity.id
_entity.type
_entity.pdbx_description
1 polymer ?
#
loop_
_entity_poly.entity_id
_entity_poly.type
_entity_poly.pdbx_seq_one_letter_code
_entity_poly.pdbx_strand_id
1 'polypeptide(L)'
;MLADRVLVYFEDARRFYEEALKEFEEGVRRGDPYKVRDAAEKAWNAVVQATNALLLKLAGKLPSSHWERRRMLRELEAKMPEVRALMLRDRYGVREGHLHEMVFYEGVVDVEDIRYELGKVRAYLDDVGKLLGVGT
;
A
#
# COMPACT_ATOMS: atom_id res chain seq x y z
N MET A 1 -5.49 -21.95 6.70
CA MET A 1 -4.20 -22.24 6.03
C MET A 1 -3.47 -20.94 5.76
N LEU A 2 -2.15 -20.98 5.77
CA LEU A 2 -1.32 -19.78 5.56
C LEU A 2 -1.57 -19.16 4.19
N ALA A 3 -1.62 -20.00 3.14
CA ALA A 3 -1.85 -19.53 1.77
C ALA A 3 -3.18 -18.79 1.63
N ASP A 4 -4.23 -19.27 2.30
CA ASP A 4 -5.54 -18.63 2.26
C ASP A 4 -5.53 -17.28 2.96
N ARG A 5 -4.82 -17.17 4.09
CA ARG A 5 -4.69 -15.91 4.80
C ARG A 5 -3.91 -14.87 3.99
N VAL A 6 -2.86 -15.30 3.31
CA VAL A 6 -2.09 -14.43 2.42
C VAL A 6 -3.00 -13.86 1.33
N LEU A 7 -3.81 -14.72 0.70
CA LEU A 7 -4.72 -14.28 -0.34
C LEU A 7 -5.79 -13.31 0.17
N VAL A 8 -6.30 -13.52 1.38
CA VAL A 8 -7.28 -12.61 1.98
C VAL A 8 -6.68 -11.20 2.14
N TYR A 9 -5.47 -11.10 2.66
CA TYR A 9 -4.81 -9.80 2.80
C TYR A 9 -4.59 -9.14 1.44
N PHE A 10 -4.17 -9.91 0.45
CA PHE A 10 -3.90 -9.33 -0.87
C PHE A 10 -5.19 -8.92 -1.58
N GLU A 11 -6.26 -9.68 -1.46
CA GLU A 11 -7.57 -9.31 -2.01
C GLU A 11 -8.13 -8.07 -1.32
N ASP A 12 -7.92 -7.94 0.00
CA ASP A 12 -8.29 -6.72 0.71
C ASP A 12 -7.50 -5.52 0.18
N ALA A 13 -6.21 -5.70 -0.11
CA ALA A 13 -5.40 -4.64 -0.69
C ALA A 13 -5.97 -4.18 -2.04
N ARG A 14 -6.34 -5.11 -2.91
CA ARG A 14 -6.94 -4.79 -4.20
C ARG A 14 -8.26 -4.05 -4.04
N ARG A 15 -9.09 -4.49 -3.11
CA ARG A 15 -10.39 -3.87 -2.86
C ARG A 15 -10.24 -2.45 -2.34
N PHE A 16 -9.34 -2.24 -1.39
CA PHE A 16 -9.05 -0.89 -0.89
C PHE A 16 -8.57 0.02 -2.01
N TYR A 17 -7.73 -0.48 -2.89
CA TYR A 17 -7.23 0.31 -4.00
C TYR A 17 -8.36 0.69 -4.97
N GLU A 18 -9.22 -0.25 -5.35
CA GLU A 18 -10.35 0.02 -6.23
C GLU A 18 -11.31 1.04 -5.63
N GLU A 19 -11.61 0.92 -4.33
CA GLU A 19 -12.45 1.87 -3.63
C GLU A 19 -11.79 3.24 -3.54
N ALA A 20 -10.47 3.28 -3.33
CA ALA A 20 -9.71 4.53 -3.31
C ALA A 20 -9.83 5.26 -4.64
N LEU A 21 -9.69 4.54 -5.77
CA LEU A 21 -9.83 5.15 -7.09
C LEU A 21 -11.22 5.75 -7.30
N LYS A 22 -12.27 5.00 -6.97
CA LYS A 22 -13.65 5.48 -7.12
C LYS A 22 -13.90 6.72 -6.28
N GLU A 23 -13.48 6.68 -5.03
CA GLU A 23 -13.69 7.77 -4.10
C GLU A 23 -12.88 9.01 -4.48
N PHE A 24 -11.68 8.81 -4.98
CA PHE A 24 -10.84 9.89 -5.48
C PHE A 24 -11.51 10.61 -6.67
N GLU A 25 -11.93 9.85 -7.68
CA GLU A 25 -12.57 10.45 -8.86
C GLU A 25 -13.88 11.16 -8.51
N GLU A 26 -14.65 10.59 -7.59
CA GLU A 26 -15.87 11.22 -7.13
C GLU A 26 -15.58 12.50 -6.35
N GLY A 27 -14.59 12.48 -5.48
CA GLY A 27 -14.17 13.65 -4.70
C GLY A 27 -13.68 14.78 -5.58
N VAL A 28 -12.90 14.47 -6.61
CA VAL A 28 -12.42 15.46 -7.58
C VAL A 28 -13.59 16.05 -8.35
N ARG A 29 -14.49 15.21 -8.85
CA ARG A 29 -15.65 15.67 -9.63
C ARG A 29 -16.56 16.57 -8.82
N ARG A 30 -16.75 16.29 -7.54
CA ARG A 30 -17.64 17.07 -6.66
C ARG A 30 -16.94 18.24 -5.97
N GLY A 31 -15.62 18.35 -6.12
CA GLY A 31 -14.85 19.34 -5.39
C GLY A 31 -14.89 19.12 -3.88
N ASP A 32 -14.90 17.87 -3.45
CA ASP A 32 -14.99 17.48 -2.04
C ASP A 32 -13.63 17.03 -1.52
N PRO A 33 -12.90 17.89 -0.79
CA PRO A 33 -11.56 17.54 -0.29
C PRO A 33 -11.58 16.44 0.77
N TYR A 34 -12.68 16.28 1.49
CA TYR A 34 -12.79 15.20 2.48
C TYR A 34 -12.83 13.84 1.80
N LYS A 35 -13.52 13.76 0.66
CA LYS A 35 -13.57 12.52 -0.11
C LYS A 35 -12.22 12.18 -0.71
N VAL A 36 -11.49 13.16 -1.18
CA VAL A 36 -10.12 12.99 -1.69
C VAL A 36 -9.20 12.52 -0.56
N ARG A 37 -9.34 13.08 0.61
CA ARG A 37 -8.58 12.68 1.81
C ARG A 37 -8.87 11.24 2.18
N ASP A 38 -10.15 10.84 2.18
CA ASP A 38 -10.54 9.46 2.50
C ASP A 38 -9.99 8.48 1.47
N ALA A 39 -9.95 8.88 0.21
CA ALA A 39 -9.34 8.08 -0.85
C ALA A 39 -7.84 7.84 -0.59
N ALA A 40 -7.12 8.87 -0.17
CA ALA A 40 -5.71 8.73 0.17
C ALA A 40 -5.49 7.73 1.30
N GLU A 41 -6.34 7.76 2.33
CA GLU A 41 -6.24 6.81 3.45
C GLU A 41 -6.55 5.38 3.00
N LYS A 42 -7.53 5.20 2.13
CA LYS A 42 -7.83 3.86 1.57
C LYS A 42 -6.68 3.34 0.73
N ALA A 43 -6.06 4.20 -0.06
CA ALA A 43 -4.88 3.82 -0.85
C ALA A 43 -3.73 3.41 0.07
N TRP A 44 -3.52 4.13 1.16
CA TRP A 44 -2.54 3.75 2.17
C TRP A 44 -2.86 2.38 2.78
N ASN A 45 -4.13 2.13 3.11
CA ASN A 45 -4.56 0.83 3.63
C ASN A 45 -4.29 -0.29 2.63
N ALA A 46 -4.40 -0.02 1.33
CA ALA A 46 -4.06 -1.00 0.30
C ALA A 46 -2.58 -1.39 0.38
N VAL A 47 -1.69 -0.41 0.55
CA VAL A 47 -0.25 -0.67 0.71
C VAL A 47 0.02 -1.49 1.97
N VAL A 48 -0.64 -1.15 3.08
CA VAL A 48 -0.49 -1.89 4.34
C VAL A 48 -0.90 -3.35 4.18
N GLN A 49 -2.05 -3.61 3.57
CA GLN A 49 -2.54 -4.98 3.43
C GLN A 49 -1.72 -5.80 2.43
N ALA A 50 -1.25 -5.19 1.35
CA ALA A 50 -0.35 -5.86 0.41
C ALA A 50 0.96 -6.26 1.12
N THR A 51 1.48 -5.36 1.94
CA THR A 51 2.70 -5.63 2.71
C THR A 51 2.48 -6.74 3.73
N ASN A 52 1.32 -6.73 4.41
CA ASN A 52 0.97 -7.81 5.34
C ASN A 52 0.95 -9.16 4.63
N ALA A 53 0.36 -9.23 3.43
CA ALA A 53 0.33 -10.46 2.64
C ALA A 53 1.75 -10.94 2.32
N LEU A 54 2.61 -10.05 1.87
CA LEU A 54 3.98 -10.37 1.52
C LEU A 54 4.77 -10.88 2.73
N LEU A 55 4.69 -10.17 3.84
CA LEU A 55 5.43 -10.53 5.05
C LEU A 55 4.93 -11.83 5.65
N LEU A 56 3.62 -12.07 5.61
CA LEU A 56 3.08 -13.34 6.07
C LEU A 56 3.59 -14.50 5.23
N LYS A 57 3.65 -14.33 3.91
CA LYS A 57 4.15 -15.38 3.01
C LYS A 57 5.65 -15.60 3.14
N LEU A 58 6.44 -14.55 3.12
CA LEU A 58 7.91 -14.67 3.03
C LEU A 58 8.62 -14.73 4.37
N ALA A 59 8.04 -14.13 5.40
CA ALA A 59 8.62 -14.14 6.76
C ALA A 59 7.80 -14.98 7.75
N GLY A 60 6.60 -15.43 7.36
CA GLY A 60 5.76 -16.28 8.20
C GLY A 60 5.16 -15.59 9.42
N LYS A 61 5.14 -14.25 9.43
CA LYS A 61 4.70 -13.48 10.60
C LYS A 61 3.99 -12.22 10.15
N LEU A 62 2.93 -11.83 10.86
CA LEU A 62 2.26 -10.55 10.66
C LEU A 62 2.90 -9.48 11.53
N PRO A 63 3.25 -8.32 10.95
CA PRO A 63 3.74 -7.19 11.72
C PRO A 63 2.60 -6.53 12.51
N SER A 64 2.95 -5.84 13.60
CA SER A 64 1.99 -5.16 14.47
C SER A 64 2.01 -3.63 14.32
N SER A 65 2.94 -3.07 13.54
CA SER A 65 3.08 -1.63 13.40
C SER A 65 3.73 -1.27 12.06
N HIS A 66 3.62 0.01 11.70
CA HIS A 66 4.30 0.52 10.49
C HIS A 66 5.81 0.39 10.62
N TRP A 67 6.36 0.66 11.82
CA TRP A 67 7.77 0.49 12.07
C TRP A 67 8.22 -0.96 11.86
N GLU A 68 7.44 -1.92 12.39
CA GLU A 68 7.76 -3.33 12.24
C GLU A 68 7.68 -3.78 10.78
N ARG A 69 6.71 -3.25 10.01
CA ARG A 69 6.64 -3.54 8.56
C ARG A 69 7.90 -3.08 7.85
N ARG A 70 8.35 -1.85 8.13
CA ARG A 70 9.56 -1.33 7.50
C ARG A 70 10.78 -2.16 7.88
N ARG A 71 10.89 -2.57 9.14
CA ARG A 71 12.00 -3.41 9.60
C ARG A 71 11.98 -4.77 8.91
N MET A 72 10.82 -5.42 8.84
CA MET A 72 10.70 -6.73 8.21
C MET A 72 10.97 -6.67 6.72
N LEU A 73 10.54 -5.60 6.04
CA LEU A 73 10.89 -5.38 4.63
C LEU A 73 12.39 -5.25 4.44
N ARG A 74 13.06 -4.49 5.31
CA ARG A 74 14.51 -4.35 5.26
C ARG A 74 15.21 -5.70 5.44
N GLU A 75 14.73 -6.53 6.36
CA GLU A 75 15.28 -7.85 6.58
C GLU A 75 15.09 -8.76 5.37
N LEU A 76 13.94 -8.70 4.71
CA LEU A 76 13.71 -9.44 3.48
C LEU A 76 14.64 -8.98 2.35
N GLU A 77 14.83 -7.67 2.21
CA GLU A 77 15.72 -7.11 1.19
C GLU A 77 17.16 -7.58 1.38
N ALA A 78 17.58 -7.75 2.63
CA ALA A 78 18.93 -8.25 2.93
C ALA A 78 19.11 -9.72 2.53
N LYS A 79 18.03 -10.49 2.52
CA LYS A 79 18.07 -11.94 2.25
C LYS A 79 17.69 -12.31 0.83
N MET A 80 16.81 -11.52 0.19
CA MET A 80 16.19 -11.88 -1.08
C MET A 80 16.49 -10.80 -2.13
N PRO A 81 17.39 -11.10 -3.08
CA PRO A 81 17.73 -10.11 -4.13
C PRO A 81 16.54 -9.60 -4.93
N GLU A 82 15.54 -10.45 -5.19
CA GLU A 82 14.35 -10.06 -5.94
C GLU A 82 13.49 -9.06 -5.16
N VAL A 83 13.47 -9.13 -3.84
CA VAL A 83 12.77 -8.15 -3.01
C VAL A 83 13.57 -6.86 -2.97
N ARG A 84 14.90 -6.96 -2.79
CA ARG A 84 15.78 -5.80 -2.76
C ARG A 84 15.71 -4.98 -4.04
N ALA A 85 15.65 -5.64 -5.20
CA ALA A 85 15.58 -4.97 -6.49
C ALA A 85 14.33 -4.10 -6.62
N LEU A 86 13.25 -4.44 -5.94
CA LEU A 86 11.99 -3.68 -5.99
C LEU A 86 11.96 -2.51 -5.01
N MET A 87 12.89 -2.42 -4.08
CA MET A 87 13.00 -1.32 -3.11
C MET A 87 11.69 -1.10 -2.34
N LEU A 88 11.05 -2.18 -1.92
CA LEU A 88 9.73 -2.09 -1.30
C LEU A 88 9.73 -1.30 0.02
N ARG A 89 10.80 -1.41 0.81
CA ARG A 89 10.89 -0.66 2.06
C ARG A 89 10.84 0.85 1.82
N ASP A 90 11.60 1.33 0.85
CA ASP A 90 11.63 2.77 0.54
C ASP A 90 10.28 3.21 -0.01
N ARG A 91 9.71 2.43 -0.91
CA ARG A 91 8.40 2.71 -1.50
C ARG A 91 7.30 2.72 -0.44
N TYR A 92 7.34 1.78 0.51
CA TYR A 92 6.42 1.75 1.64
C TYR A 92 6.53 3.03 2.46
N GLY A 93 7.74 3.43 2.82
CA GLY A 93 7.99 4.62 3.64
C GLY A 93 7.51 5.91 2.97
N VAL A 94 7.73 6.04 1.65
CA VAL A 94 7.26 7.23 0.92
C VAL A 94 5.73 7.27 0.88
N ARG A 95 5.08 6.12 0.66
CA ARG A 95 3.60 6.07 0.67
C ARG A 95 3.05 6.39 2.05
N GLU A 96 3.70 5.93 3.11
CA GLU A 96 3.31 6.28 4.48
C GLU A 96 3.35 7.80 4.67
N GLY A 97 4.44 8.43 4.26
CA GLY A 97 4.59 9.88 4.38
C GLY A 97 3.58 10.67 3.56
N HIS A 98 3.43 10.32 2.30
CA HIS A 98 2.65 11.13 1.37
C HIS A 98 1.14 10.86 1.43
N LEU A 99 0.72 9.65 1.76
CA LEU A 99 -0.70 9.30 1.81
C LEU A 99 -1.29 9.34 3.21
N HIS A 100 -0.48 9.03 4.22
CA HIS A 100 -0.97 8.92 5.59
C HIS A 100 -0.61 10.16 6.41
N GLU A 101 0.67 10.45 6.55
CA GLU A 101 1.10 11.54 7.43
C GLU A 101 0.74 12.92 6.90
N MET A 102 1.04 13.23 5.64
CA MET A 102 0.80 14.55 5.09
C MET A 102 -0.70 14.85 5.00
N VAL A 103 -1.48 13.89 4.52
CA VAL A 103 -2.91 14.08 4.32
C VAL A 103 -3.65 14.06 5.66
N PHE A 104 -3.36 13.09 6.50
CA PHE A 104 -4.13 12.86 7.72
C PHE A 104 -3.70 13.76 8.88
N TYR A 105 -2.40 13.91 9.10
CA TYR A 105 -1.90 14.69 10.24
C TYR A 105 -1.59 16.14 9.90
N GLU A 106 -1.16 16.42 8.68
CA GLU A 106 -0.82 17.79 8.28
C GLU A 106 -1.95 18.47 7.50
N GLY A 107 -2.97 17.72 7.10
CA GLY A 107 -4.11 18.28 6.39
C GLY A 107 -3.84 18.75 4.97
N VAL A 108 -2.75 18.28 4.37
CA VAL A 108 -2.40 18.64 2.99
C VAL A 108 -3.20 17.77 2.03
N VAL A 109 -4.07 18.39 1.24
CA VAL A 109 -4.87 17.69 0.22
C VAL A 109 -4.56 18.34 -1.13
N ASP A 110 -3.59 17.79 -1.83
CA ASP A 110 -3.21 18.20 -3.17
C ASP A 110 -3.66 17.13 -4.15
N VAL A 111 -4.65 17.45 -4.99
CA VAL A 111 -5.28 16.50 -5.90
C VAL A 111 -4.27 15.86 -6.85
N GLU A 112 -3.40 16.66 -7.44
CA GLU A 112 -2.42 16.13 -8.41
C GLU A 112 -1.38 15.25 -7.74
N ASP A 113 -0.96 15.61 -6.53
CA ASP A 113 -0.02 14.79 -5.77
C ASP A 113 -0.65 13.44 -5.39
N ILE A 114 -1.88 13.46 -4.92
CA ILE A 114 -2.59 12.22 -4.57
C ILE A 114 -2.82 11.36 -5.82
N ARG A 115 -3.17 11.97 -6.96
CA ARG A 115 -3.31 11.23 -8.22
C ARG A 115 -2.00 10.52 -8.58
N TYR A 116 -0.89 11.21 -8.45
CA TYR A 116 0.44 10.62 -8.69
C TYR A 116 0.71 9.45 -7.74
N GLU A 117 0.40 9.64 -6.44
CA GLU A 117 0.59 8.60 -5.44
C GLU A 117 -0.27 7.36 -5.69
N LEU A 118 -1.49 7.54 -6.18
CA LEU A 118 -2.35 6.39 -6.53
C LEU A 118 -1.70 5.50 -7.59
N GLY A 119 -1.03 6.09 -8.56
CA GLY A 119 -0.27 5.33 -9.56
C GLY A 119 0.89 4.55 -8.93
N LYS A 120 1.55 5.14 -7.94
CA LYS A 120 2.62 4.46 -7.20
C LYS A 120 2.09 3.30 -6.35
N VAL A 121 0.91 3.46 -5.77
CA VAL A 121 0.25 2.38 -5.03
C VAL A 121 -0.05 1.21 -5.97
N ARG A 122 -0.58 1.49 -7.15
CA ARG A 122 -0.86 0.42 -8.13
C ARG A 122 0.40 -0.36 -8.47
N ALA A 123 1.50 0.34 -8.76
CA ALA A 123 2.77 -0.30 -9.06
C ALA A 123 3.26 -1.16 -7.89
N TYR A 124 3.09 -0.68 -6.66
CA TYR A 124 3.45 -1.43 -5.46
C TYR A 124 2.64 -2.73 -5.36
N LEU A 125 1.33 -2.66 -5.53
CA LEU A 125 0.48 -3.84 -5.49
C LEU A 125 0.83 -4.83 -6.60
N ASP A 126 1.08 -4.34 -7.81
CA ASP A 126 1.46 -5.20 -8.94
C ASP A 126 2.76 -5.96 -8.64
N ASP A 127 3.76 -5.27 -8.09
CA ASP A 127 5.04 -5.90 -7.76
C ASP A 127 4.91 -6.90 -6.62
N VAL A 128 4.14 -6.57 -5.59
CA VAL A 128 3.85 -7.51 -4.50
C VAL A 128 3.11 -8.73 -5.06
N GLY A 129 2.13 -8.52 -5.93
CA GLY A 129 1.38 -9.62 -6.55
C GLY A 129 2.29 -10.59 -7.29
N LYS A 130 3.29 -10.08 -8.01
CA LYS A 130 4.26 -10.93 -8.69
C LYS A 130 5.08 -11.75 -7.71
N LEU A 131 5.53 -11.15 -6.62
CA LEU A 131 6.27 -11.88 -5.58
C LEU A 131 5.42 -12.95 -4.91
N LEU A 132 4.12 -12.71 -4.78
CA LEU A 132 3.18 -13.68 -4.21
C LEU A 132 2.81 -14.78 -5.21
N GLY A 133 3.10 -14.58 -6.50
CA GLY A 133 2.71 -15.51 -7.54
C GLY A 133 1.23 -15.44 -7.91
N VAL A 134 0.56 -14.30 -7.66
CA VAL A 134 -0.84 -14.10 -8.02
C VAL A 134 -0.94 -13.18 -9.22
N GLY A 135 -1.92 -13.45 -10.10
CA GLY A 135 -2.15 -12.64 -11.28
C GLY A 135 -2.72 -11.26 -10.92
N THR A 136 -2.48 -10.31 -11.79
CA THR A 136 -3.03 -8.97 -11.65
C THR A 136 -4.37 -8.84 -12.33
#